data_404b76f35798de5cbec7359e1b518ebf
#
_entry.id   404b76f35798de5cbec7359e1b518ebf
#
_cell.length_a   1.000
_cell.length_b   1.000
_cell.length_c   1.000
_cell.angle_alpha   90.00
_cell.angle_beta   90.00
_cell.angle_gamma   90.00
#
_symmetry.space_group_name_H-M   'P 1'
#
loop_
_entity.id
_entity.type
_entity.pdbx_description
1 polymer ?
#
loop_
_entity_poly.entity_id
_entity_poly.type
_entity_poly.pdbx_seq_one_letter_code
_entity_poly.pdbx_strand_id
1 'polypeptide(L)'
;MKANNSFAPVAKSNHPSFSAAITAPSMQQLMMKSLRDERTVARLTSTLITAVNASKQLKNCEPSTIVAAALRGEGMGLIFGHGYYVVPYGTTATYILGYKGLIQLAMSTGFYEDIDCVEIREGEVEGRDRRTGKPIINLAKYETDDERLSHPIVGYYGYFSLKSSVFRYEYWPMDRLLRHADRYSKAFSYEKFKAMQSGEMNPKDVEELLNGSPWYDPNGGQDRMCRKTILRQLLNSGYAPLSPEVKTQLMEEASAEDEGMIPDMPMPERTVASTGEVVETAPAAVEAHQETVEIESGMVTPPKAEKTAEATRKAQDEGMDYAATFFGE
;
A
#
# COMPACT_ATOMS: atom_id res chain seq x y z
N MET A 1 15.05 -33.78 51.81
CA MET A 1 15.44 -33.87 50.40
C MET A 1 15.16 -32.52 49.75
N LYS A 2 16.21 -31.78 49.39
CA LYS A 2 16.07 -30.47 48.69
C LYS A 2 16.10 -30.75 47.21
N ALA A 3 15.02 -30.38 46.50
CA ALA A 3 14.95 -30.45 45.03
C ALA A 3 15.85 -29.35 44.45
N ASN A 4 16.90 -29.75 43.74
CA ASN A 4 17.73 -28.87 42.96
C ASN A 4 16.98 -28.54 41.63
N ASN A 5 16.38 -27.38 41.54
CA ASN A 5 15.84 -26.83 40.32
C ASN A 5 16.96 -26.10 39.57
N SER A 6 17.80 -26.85 38.86
CA SER A 6 18.76 -26.26 37.93
C SER A 6 18.03 -25.94 36.60
N PHE A 7 17.59 -24.70 36.44
CA PHE A 7 17.24 -24.18 35.13
C PHE A 7 18.49 -24.18 34.26
N ALA A 8 18.54 -25.07 33.29
CA ALA A 8 19.57 -25.00 32.25
C ALA A 8 19.44 -23.64 31.52
N PRO A 9 20.54 -22.91 31.32
CA PRO A 9 20.50 -21.67 30.56
C PRO A 9 20.03 -21.98 29.12
N VAL A 10 18.98 -21.29 28.67
CA VAL A 10 18.54 -21.32 27.27
C VAL A 10 19.75 -21.02 26.42
N ALA A 11 20.14 -21.96 25.57
CA ALA A 11 21.24 -21.80 24.64
C ALA A 11 21.02 -20.52 23.84
N LYS A 12 21.91 -19.54 23.99
CA LYS A 12 21.94 -18.33 23.15
C LYS A 12 22.12 -18.82 21.72
N SER A 13 21.14 -18.58 20.85
CA SER A 13 21.26 -18.87 19.43
C SER A 13 22.51 -18.16 18.88
N ASN A 14 23.45 -18.93 18.35
CA ASN A 14 24.73 -18.45 17.79
C ASN A 14 24.55 -17.77 16.43
N HIS A 15 23.37 -17.25 16.14
CA HIS A 15 23.13 -16.48 14.93
C HIS A 15 23.64 -15.05 15.11
N PRO A 16 24.42 -14.51 14.14
CA PRO A 16 24.85 -13.13 14.18
C PRO A 16 23.61 -12.21 14.25
N SER A 17 23.75 -11.07 14.92
CA SER A 17 22.65 -10.09 14.95
C SER A 17 22.27 -9.70 13.53
N PHE A 18 21.00 -9.34 13.30
CA PHE A 18 20.54 -8.90 11.97
C PHE A 18 21.43 -7.78 11.42
N SER A 19 21.82 -6.81 12.25
CA SER A 19 22.74 -5.74 11.85
C SER A 19 24.08 -6.27 11.33
N ALA A 20 24.69 -7.27 12.01
CA ALA A 20 25.93 -7.88 11.54
C ALA A 20 25.71 -8.66 10.25
N ALA A 21 24.58 -9.36 10.10
CA ALA A 21 24.27 -10.12 8.91
C ALA A 21 24.05 -9.24 7.68
N ILE A 22 23.27 -8.14 7.82
CA ILE A 22 22.96 -7.26 6.68
C ILE A 22 24.18 -6.42 6.24
N THR A 23 25.08 -6.07 7.17
CA THR A 23 26.32 -5.33 6.86
C THR A 23 27.45 -6.23 6.38
N ALA A 24 27.29 -7.55 6.40
CA ALA A 24 28.29 -8.49 5.88
C ALA A 24 28.58 -8.21 4.40
N PRO A 25 29.87 -8.27 3.95
CA PRO A 25 30.25 -7.95 2.57
C PRO A 25 29.46 -8.72 1.51
N SER A 26 29.20 -10.00 1.75
CA SER A 26 28.40 -10.85 0.83
C SER A 26 26.96 -10.34 0.67
N MET A 27 26.31 -9.91 1.75
CA MET A 27 24.96 -9.39 1.73
C MET A 27 24.90 -8.02 1.05
N GLN A 28 25.86 -7.13 1.35
CA GLN A 28 25.97 -5.83 0.70
C GLN A 28 26.23 -5.96 -0.81
N GLN A 29 27.05 -6.91 -1.23
CA GLN A 29 27.28 -7.22 -2.65
C GLN A 29 26.00 -7.73 -3.33
N LEU A 30 25.21 -8.60 -2.67
CA LEU A 30 23.93 -9.08 -3.17
C LEU A 30 22.96 -7.93 -3.39
N MET A 31 22.81 -7.05 -2.38
CA MET A 31 21.94 -5.87 -2.45
C MET A 31 22.38 -4.92 -3.56
N MET A 32 23.70 -4.64 -3.67
CA MET A 32 24.25 -3.80 -4.72
C MET A 32 24.03 -4.39 -6.12
N LYS A 33 24.20 -5.70 -6.29
CA LYS A 33 23.94 -6.38 -7.56
C LYS A 33 22.47 -6.29 -7.96
N SER A 34 21.55 -6.35 -7.00
CA SER A 34 20.11 -6.29 -7.23
C SER A 34 19.62 -4.88 -7.53
N LEU A 35 20.04 -3.89 -6.73
CA LEU A 35 19.51 -2.52 -6.78
C LEU A 35 20.36 -1.59 -7.64
N ARG A 36 21.65 -1.91 -7.86
CA ARG A 36 22.60 -1.14 -8.70
C ARG A 36 22.77 0.34 -8.31
N ASP A 37 22.35 0.70 -7.10
CA ASP A 37 22.43 2.04 -6.55
C ASP A 37 22.86 2.02 -5.09
N GLU A 38 24.03 2.60 -4.80
CA GLU A 38 24.64 2.60 -3.48
C GLU A 38 23.79 3.38 -2.44
N ARG A 39 23.16 4.47 -2.85
CA ARG A 39 22.31 5.26 -1.97
C ARG A 39 21.06 4.48 -1.53
N THR A 40 20.44 3.79 -2.46
CA THR A 40 19.30 2.91 -2.17
C THR A 40 19.70 1.76 -1.26
N VAL A 41 20.86 1.13 -1.48
CA VAL A 41 21.38 0.06 -0.59
C VAL A 41 21.63 0.60 0.81
N ALA A 42 22.29 1.75 0.95
CA ALA A 42 22.57 2.36 2.25
C ALA A 42 21.28 2.73 3.01
N ARG A 43 20.32 3.36 2.31
CA ARG A 43 19.00 3.71 2.86
C ARG A 43 18.26 2.45 3.31
N LEU A 44 18.16 1.43 2.46
CA LEU A 44 17.46 0.18 2.76
C LEU A 44 18.10 -0.54 3.95
N THR A 45 19.43 -0.62 3.99
CA THR A 45 20.17 -1.21 5.11
C THR A 45 19.80 -0.54 6.43
N SER A 46 19.83 0.79 6.48
CA SER A 46 19.49 1.56 7.68
C SER A 46 18.02 1.36 8.08
N THR A 47 17.10 1.42 7.13
CA THR A 47 15.66 1.25 7.35
C THR A 47 15.34 -0.14 7.88
N LEU A 48 15.93 -1.20 7.31
CA LEU A 48 15.71 -2.57 7.77
C LEU A 48 16.29 -2.82 9.17
N ILE A 49 17.47 -2.28 9.49
CA ILE A 49 18.03 -2.37 10.84
C ILE A 49 17.06 -1.74 11.85
N THR A 50 16.53 -0.56 11.54
CA THR A 50 15.57 0.14 12.40
C THR A 50 14.29 -0.68 12.58
N ALA A 51 13.70 -1.18 11.48
CA ALA A 51 12.48 -1.97 11.50
C ALA A 51 12.63 -3.28 12.30
N VAL A 52 13.75 -4.00 12.09
CA VAL A 52 14.03 -5.24 12.84
C VAL A 52 14.26 -4.95 14.31
N ASN A 53 14.94 -3.84 14.65
CA ASN A 53 15.15 -3.48 16.05
C ASN A 53 13.85 -3.10 16.77
N ALA A 54 12.88 -2.53 16.06
CA ALA A 54 11.57 -2.19 16.60
C ALA A 54 10.64 -3.41 16.77
N SER A 55 10.81 -4.47 15.97
CA SER A 55 9.91 -5.64 15.96
C SER A 55 10.55 -6.86 16.60
N LYS A 56 9.97 -7.35 17.72
CA LYS A 56 10.39 -8.62 18.34
C LYS A 56 10.22 -9.81 17.41
N GLN A 57 9.19 -9.80 16.57
CA GLN A 57 8.88 -10.88 15.65
C GLN A 57 9.87 -10.94 14.49
N LEU A 58 10.21 -9.78 13.88
CA LEU A 58 11.23 -9.72 12.81
C LEU A 58 12.63 -10.13 13.32
N LYS A 59 12.96 -9.89 14.58
CA LYS A 59 14.23 -10.38 15.18
C LYS A 59 14.36 -11.89 15.15
N ASN A 60 13.25 -12.62 15.14
CA ASN A 60 13.24 -14.09 15.11
C ASN A 60 13.29 -14.64 13.67
N CYS A 61 13.15 -13.79 12.66
CA CYS A 61 13.22 -14.22 11.26
C CYS A 61 14.68 -14.38 10.80
N GLU A 62 14.88 -15.27 9.84
CA GLU A 62 16.17 -15.43 9.17
C GLU A 62 16.51 -14.14 8.39
N PRO A 63 17.71 -13.55 8.57
CA PRO A 63 18.12 -12.32 7.92
C PRO A 63 18.00 -12.34 6.39
N SER A 64 18.28 -13.49 5.77
CA SER A 64 18.17 -13.69 4.32
C SER A 64 16.75 -13.49 3.80
N THR A 65 15.74 -13.93 4.55
CA THR A 65 14.32 -13.79 4.17
C THR A 65 13.85 -12.34 4.27
N ILE A 66 14.31 -11.61 5.28
CA ILE A 66 14.02 -10.18 5.44
C ILE A 66 14.57 -9.38 4.25
N VAL A 67 15.84 -9.63 3.91
CA VAL A 67 16.51 -8.95 2.79
C VAL A 67 15.87 -9.33 1.45
N ALA A 68 15.56 -10.61 1.22
CA ALA A 68 14.89 -11.06 0.00
C ALA A 68 13.52 -10.40 -0.18
N ALA A 69 12.70 -10.34 0.88
CA ALA A 69 11.41 -9.67 0.87
C ALA A 69 11.55 -8.15 0.56
N ALA A 70 12.55 -7.50 1.15
CA ALA A 70 12.81 -6.09 0.91
C ALA A 70 13.32 -5.82 -0.51
N LEU A 71 14.24 -6.63 -1.04
CA LEU A 71 14.73 -6.50 -2.41
C LEU A 71 13.62 -6.67 -3.45
N ARG A 72 12.62 -7.51 -3.19
CA ARG A 72 11.46 -7.65 -4.06
C ARG A 72 10.69 -6.32 -4.18
N GLY A 73 10.40 -5.65 -3.06
CA GLY A 73 9.68 -4.38 -3.06
C GLY A 73 10.49 -3.22 -3.68
N GLU A 74 11.75 -3.09 -3.31
CA GLU A 74 12.65 -2.08 -3.89
C GLU A 74 12.86 -2.30 -5.39
N GLY A 75 12.93 -3.55 -5.84
CA GLY A 75 13.05 -3.90 -7.27
C GLY A 75 11.81 -3.48 -8.09
N MET A 76 10.65 -3.34 -7.47
CA MET A 76 9.43 -2.79 -8.06
C MET A 76 9.35 -1.26 -7.95
N GLY A 77 10.37 -0.59 -7.42
CA GLY A 77 10.38 0.86 -7.21
C GLY A 77 9.48 1.33 -6.06
N LEU A 78 9.17 0.44 -5.12
CA LEU A 78 8.34 0.74 -3.95
C LEU A 78 9.20 1.09 -2.73
N ILE A 79 8.63 1.87 -1.82
CA ILE A 79 9.27 2.27 -0.56
C ILE A 79 8.78 1.37 0.57
N PHE A 80 9.73 0.80 1.34
CA PHE A 80 9.44 0.02 2.53
C PHE A 80 8.61 0.81 3.56
N GLY A 81 7.60 0.16 4.13
CA GLY A 81 6.69 0.77 5.11
C GLY A 81 5.61 1.69 4.50
N HIS A 82 5.64 1.92 3.20
CA HIS A 82 4.64 2.72 2.48
C HIS A 82 4.00 1.93 1.32
N GLY A 83 4.81 1.51 0.36
CA GLY A 83 4.34 0.75 -0.80
C GLY A 83 4.35 -0.76 -0.58
N TYR A 84 5.21 -1.25 0.28
CA TYR A 84 5.27 -2.67 0.66
C TYR A 84 5.71 -2.83 2.12
N TYR A 85 5.50 -4.03 2.64
CA TYR A 85 5.80 -4.41 4.01
C TYR A 85 6.54 -5.75 4.04
N VAL A 86 7.35 -5.94 5.09
CA VAL A 86 8.01 -7.21 5.38
C VAL A 86 7.38 -7.76 6.65
N VAL A 87 6.67 -8.86 6.52
CA VAL A 87 5.81 -9.43 7.57
C VAL A 87 6.38 -10.76 8.05
N PRO A 88 6.57 -10.94 9.37
CA PRO A 88 7.11 -12.17 9.93
C PRO A 88 6.07 -13.30 9.96
N TYR A 89 6.48 -14.49 9.51
CA TYR A 89 5.79 -15.77 9.62
C TYR A 89 6.69 -16.78 10.30
N GLY A 90 6.55 -16.96 11.61
CA GLY A 90 7.47 -17.78 12.37
C GLY A 90 8.90 -17.28 12.22
N THR A 91 9.76 -18.03 11.54
CA THR A 91 11.16 -17.68 11.26
C THR A 91 11.38 -17.09 9.87
N THR A 92 10.34 -16.98 9.04
CA THR A 92 10.43 -16.48 7.66
C THR A 92 9.76 -15.11 7.56
N ALA A 93 10.43 -14.16 6.95
CA ALA A 93 9.85 -12.86 6.61
C ALA A 93 9.35 -12.87 5.16
N THR A 94 8.13 -12.39 4.94
CA THR A 94 7.45 -12.41 3.64
C THR A 94 7.17 -10.99 3.16
N TYR A 95 7.35 -10.77 1.87
CA TYR A 95 6.94 -9.54 1.18
C TYR A 95 5.41 -9.48 1.09
N ILE A 96 4.84 -8.32 1.42
CA ILE A 96 3.41 -8.02 1.25
C ILE A 96 3.27 -6.68 0.51
N LEU A 97 2.58 -6.70 -0.61
CA LEU A 97 2.26 -5.49 -1.37
C LEU A 97 1.20 -4.66 -0.62
N GLY A 98 1.53 -3.43 -0.27
CA GLY A 98 0.58 -2.47 0.30
C GLY A 98 -0.38 -1.92 -0.77
N TYR A 99 -1.59 -1.50 -0.38
CA TYR A 99 -2.55 -0.91 -1.33
C TYR A 99 -2.03 0.37 -1.97
N LYS A 100 -1.27 1.20 -1.25
CA LYS A 100 -0.62 2.40 -1.81
C LYS A 100 0.43 2.04 -2.86
N GLY A 101 1.20 0.97 -2.63
CA GLY A 101 2.13 0.44 -3.61
C GLY A 101 1.41 -0.11 -4.83
N LEU A 102 0.29 -0.79 -4.64
CA LEU A 102 -0.53 -1.29 -5.74
C LEU A 102 -1.07 -0.15 -6.61
N ILE A 103 -1.57 0.95 -6.01
CA ILE A 103 -1.96 2.16 -6.73
C ILE A 103 -0.76 2.74 -7.50
N GLN A 104 0.39 2.89 -6.85
CA GLN A 104 1.61 3.41 -7.48
C GLN A 104 2.00 2.57 -8.70
N LEU A 105 1.99 1.24 -8.58
CA LEU A 105 2.32 0.33 -9.68
C LEU A 105 1.27 0.39 -10.81
N ALA A 106 -0.01 0.48 -10.49
CA ALA A 106 -1.06 0.66 -11.47
C ALA A 106 -0.86 1.97 -12.25
N MET A 107 -0.70 3.08 -11.55
CA MET A 107 -0.47 4.40 -12.15
C MET A 107 0.80 4.45 -13.02
N SER A 108 1.87 3.74 -12.61
CA SER A 108 3.13 3.67 -13.36
C SER A 108 3.01 3.02 -14.73
N THR A 109 1.94 2.23 -14.98
CA THR A 109 1.66 1.66 -16.31
C THR A 109 1.29 2.71 -17.36
N GLY A 110 0.91 3.91 -16.91
CA GLY A 110 0.49 5.02 -17.78
C GLY A 110 -0.91 4.90 -18.36
N PHE A 111 -1.66 3.82 -18.10
CA PHE A 111 -3.02 3.61 -18.62
C PHE A 111 -4.10 4.31 -17.79
N TYR A 112 -3.85 4.51 -16.51
CA TYR A 112 -4.84 5.09 -15.59
C TYR A 112 -4.86 6.61 -15.70
N GLU A 113 -6.05 7.17 -15.64
CA GLU A 113 -6.32 8.59 -15.43
C GLU A 113 -6.48 8.85 -13.91
N ASP A 114 -7.25 7.99 -13.25
CA ASP A 114 -7.49 8.07 -11.81
C ASP A 114 -7.76 6.68 -11.22
N ILE A 115 -7.46 6.52 -9.94
CA ILE A 115 -7.74 5.33 -9.14
C ILE A 115 -7.80 5.71 -7.67
N ASP A 116 -8.92 5.42 -7.02
CA ASP A 116 -9.09 5.70 -5.61
C ASP A 116 -10.06 4.72 -4.92
N CYS A 117 -10.13 4.82 -3.60
CA CYS A 117 -11.09 4.11 -2.78
C CYS A 117 -11.57 5.03 -1.64
N VAL A 118 -12.86 5.27 -1.61
CA VAL A 118 -13.51 6.16 -0.65
C VAL A 118 -14.52 5.40 0.22
N GLU A 119 -14.69 5.86 1.46
CA GLU A 119 -15.79 5.39 2.30
C GLU A 119 -17.12 5.93 1.78
N ILE A 120 -18.17 5.11 1.89
CA ILE A 120 -19.54 5.46 1.55
C ILE A 120 -20.32 5.63 2.85
N ARG A 121 -20.98 6.76 2.95
CA ARG A 121 -21.81 7.15 4.08
C ARG A 121 -23.29 6.76 3.87
N GLU A 122 -24.02 6.65 4.95
CA GLU A 122 -25.47 6.40 4.90
C GLU A 122 -26.16 7.45 4.03
N GLY A 123 -27.04 7.01 3.12
CA GLY A 123 -27.72 7.87 2.13
C GLY A 123 -27.01 8.03 0.79
N GLU A 124 -25.73 7.79 0.67
CA GLU A 124 -24.99 7.90 -0.60
C GLU A 124 -25.25 6.74 -1.58
N VAL A 125 -25.86 5.65 -1.13
CA VAL A 125 -26.34 4.56 -2.00
C VAL A 125 -27.78 4.83 -2.38
N GLU A 126 -28.04 5.26 -3.62
CA GLU A 126 -29.38 5.69 -4.09
C GLU A 126 -30.22 4.57 -4.71
N GLY A 127 -29.66 3.36 -4.83
CA GLY A 127 -30.36 2.23 -5.41
C GLY A 127 -29.45 1.34 -6.24
N ARG A 128 -30.03 0.68 -7.26
CA ARG A 128 -29.30 -0.20 -8.15
C ARG A 128 -29.62 0.10 -9.60
N ASP A 129 -28.60 0.12 -10.46
CA ASP A 129 -28.76 0.17 -11.90
C ASP A 129 -29.51 -1.08 -12.39
N ARG A 130 -30.59 -0.89 -13.12
CA ARG A 130 -31.50 -1.98 -13.55
C ARG A 130 -30.86 -2.93 -14.54
N ARG A 131 -29.86 -2.50 -15.31
CA ARG A 131 -29.21 -3.31 -16.35
C ARG A 131 -28.04 -4.10 -15.79
N THR A 132 -27.27 -3.51 -14.89
CA THR A 132 -26.04 -4.11 -14.36
C THR A 132 -26.22 -4.72 -12.96
N GLY A 133 -27.29 -4.35 -12.25
CA GLY A 133 -27.52 -4.72 -10.85
C GLY A 133 -26.55 -4.05 -9.87
N LYS A 134 -25.63 -3.22 -10.36
CA LYS A 134 -24.65 -2.54 -9.54
C LYS A 134 -25.29 -1.39 -8.76
N PRO A 135 -24.83 -1.09 -7.52
CA PRO A 135 -25.32 0.03 -6.74
C PRO A 135 -24.97 1.35 -7.43
N ILE A 136 -25.91 2.31 -7.36
CA ILE A 136 -25.72 3.68 -7.81
C ILE A 136 -25.22 4.47 -6.61
N ILE A 137 -24.03 5.05 -6.73
CA ILE A 137 -23.35 5.81 -5.67
C ILE A 137 -23.40 7.29 -6.03
N ASN A 138 -23.86 8.11 -5.10
CA ASN A 138 -23.88 9.57 -5.19
C ASN A 138 -23.00 10.18 -4.10
N LEU A 139 -21.73 10.46 -4.44
CA LEU A 139 -20.78 11.08 -3.51
C LEU A 139 -21.07 12.59 -3.27
N ALA A 140 -21.90 13.21 -4.11
CA ALA A 140 -22.34 14.59 -3.98
C ALA A 140 -23.70 14.72 -3.26
N LYS A 141 -24.09 13.72 -2.47
CA LYS A 141 -25.37 13.68 -1.74
C LYS A 141 -25.50 14.80 -0.73
N TYR A 142 -24.42 15.11 -0.05
CA TYR A 142 -24.36 16.10 1.04
C TYR A 142 -23.72 17.40 0.53
N GLU A 143 -24.24 18.55 1.00
CA GLU A 143 -23.75 19.86 0.56
C GLU A 143 -22.38 20.22 1.17
N THR A 144 -22.09 19.68 2.37
CA THR A 144 -20.83 19.96 3.07
C THR A 144 -20.17 18.68 3.57
N ASP A 145 -18.85 18.74 3.71
CA ASP A 145 -18.08 17.64 4.29
C ASP A 145 -18.45 17.36 5.75
N ASP A 146 -18.76 18.39 6.53
CA ASP A 146 -19.18 18.22 7.93
C ASP A 146 -20.50 17.45 8.03
N GLU A 147 -21.48 17.77 7.18
CA GLU A 147 -22.71 17.03 7.09
C GLU A 147 -22.44 15.57 6.70
N ARG A 148 -21.66 15.35 5.65
CA ARG A 148 -21.28 14.01 5.19
C ARG A 148 -20.61 13.19 6.29
N LEU A 149 -19.63 13.77 7.00
CA LEU A 149 -18.89 13.10 8.06
C LEU A 149 -19.72 12.78 9.29
N SER A 150 -20.88 13.44 9.50
CA SER A 150 -21.81 13.12 10.58
C SER A 150 -22.55 11.80 10.37
N HIS A 151 -22.61 11.29 9.14
CA HIS A 151 -23.28 10.04 8.81
C HIS A 151 -22.33 8.84 8.96
N PRO A 152 -22.84 7.66 9.40
CA PRO A 152 -22.03 6.46 9.58
C PRO A 152 -21.53 5.92 8.24
N ILE A 153 -20.34 5.28 8.26
CA ILE A 153 -19.81 4.55 7.10
C ILE A 153 -20.62 3.27 6.92
N VAL A 154 -21.19 3.07 5.73
CA VAL A 154 -21.97 1.88 5.37
C VAL A 154 -21.25 0.95 4.40
N GLY A 155 -20.12 1.36 3.83
CA GLY A 155 -19.34 0.55 2.92
C GLY A 155 -18.18 1.31 2.30
N TYR A 156 -17.54 0.68 1.33
CA TYR A 156 -16.42 1.25 0.58
C TYR A 156 -16.61 1.07 -0.91
N TYR A 157 -16.20 2.10 -1.65
CA TYR A 157 -16.31 2.20 -3.08
C TYR A 157 -14.93 2.48 -3.67
N GLY A 158 -14.41 1.50 -4.41
CA GLY A 158 -13.18 1.67 -5.17
C GLY A 158 -13.50 1.85 -6.65
N TYR A 159 -12.77 2.70 -7.33
CA TYR A 159 -12.92 2.91 -8.75
C TYR A 159 -11.58 3.15 -9.44
N PHE A 160 -11.57 2.96 -10.74
CA PHE A 160 -10.54 3.50 -11.62
C PHE A 160 -11.14 4.02 -12.91
N SER A 161 -10.54 5.05 -13.48
CA SER A 161 -10.73 5.50 -14.84
C SER A 161 -9.46 5.31 -15.65
N LEU A 162 -9.62 4.86 -16.89
CA LEU A 162 -8.52 4.75 -17.86
C LEU A 162 -8.56 5.90 -18.84
N LYS A 163 -7.40 6.30 -19.36
CA LYS A 163 -7.29 7.30 -20.45
C LYS A 163 -8.07 6.93 -21.71
N SER A 164 -8.42 5.65 -21.87
CA SER A 164 -9.32 5.13 -22.92
C SER A 164 -10.81 5.30 -22.61
N SER A 165 -11.18 6.13 -21.63
CA SER A 165 -12.57 6.37 -21.18
C SER A 165 -13.27 5.14 -20.58
N VAL A 166 -12.53 4.12 -20.19
CA VAL A 166 -13.08 2.97 -19.46
C VAL A 166 -13.15 3.33 -17.98
N PHE A 167 -14.35 3.24 -17.43
CA PHE A 167 -14.59 3.41 -15.99
C PHE A 167 -15.05 2.09 -15.38
N ARG A 168 -14.46 1.71 -14.24
CA ARG A 168 -14.82 0.53 -13.46
C ARG A 168 -14.85 0.88 -12.00
N TYR A 169 -15.77 0.22 -11.29
CA TYR A 169 -15.87 0.36 -9.84
C TYR A 169 -16.33 -0.92 -9.18
N GLU A 170 -16.03 -1.03 -7.90
CA GLU A 170 -16.50 -2.06 -7.00
C GLU A 170 -16.99 -1.41 -5.70
N TYR A 171 -18.15 -1.83 -5.20
CA TYR A 171 -18.69 -1.39 -3.92
C TYR A 171 -19.03 -2.60 -3.07
N TRP A 172 -18.52 -2.61 -1.85
CA TRP A 172 -18.92 -3.58 -0.85
C TRP A 172 -19.47 -2.87 0.39
N PRO A 173 -20.66 -3.29 0.88
CA PRO A 173 -21.16 -2.84 2.16
C PRO A 173 -20.27 -3.37 3.29
N MET A 174 -20.25 -2.66 4.42
CA MET A 174 -19.41 -2.97 5.57
C MET A 174 -19.57 -4.41 6.06
N ASP A 175 -20.82 -4.92 6.10
CA ASP A 175 -21.07 -6.33 6.50
C ASP A 175 -20.35 -7.35 5.59
N ARG A 176 -20.33 -7.10 4.27
CA ARG A 176 -19.58 -7.96 3.33
C ARG A 176 -18.08 -7.90 3.56
N LEU A 177 -17.54 -6.71 3.84
CA LEU A 177 -16.12 -6.51 4.15
C LEU A 177 -15.70 -7.25 5.41
N LEU A 178 -16.51 -7.14 6.48
CA LEU A 178 -16.24 -7.80 7.75
C LEU A 178 -16.36 -9.33 7.65
N ARG A 179 -17.32 -9.84 6.88
CA ARG A 179 -17.42 -11.31 6.61
C ARG A 179 -16.27 -11.80 5.75
N HIS A 180 -15.79 -10.98 4.83
CA HIS A 180 -14.58 -11.30 4.07
C HIS A 180 -13.36 -11.35 5.00
N ALA A 181 -13.23 -10.40 5.91
CA ALA A 181 -12.19 -10.41 6.93
C ALA A 181 -12.25 -11.66 7.81
N ASP A 182 -13.44 -12.03 8.28
CA ASP A 182 -13.65 -13.24 9.10
C ASP A 182 -13.22 -14.54 8.38
N ARG A 183 -13.43 -14.58 7.07
CA ARG A 183 -13.05 -15.75 6.25
C ARG A 183 -11.54 -15.83 6.01
N TYR A 184 -10.87 -14.72 5.76
CA TYR A 184 -9.50 -14.69 5.25
C TYR A 184 -8.45 -14.21 6.26
N SER A 185 -8.85 -13.56 7.37
CA SER A 185 -7.96 -13.08 8.40
C SER A 185 -8.03 -13.97 9.65
N LYS A 186 -6.93 -14.65 9.97
CA LYS A 186 -6.84 -15.49 11.18
C LYS A 186 -6.94 -14.70 12.49
N ALA A 187 -6.63 -13.40 12.45
CA ALA A 187 -6.61 -12.53 13.62
C ALA A 187 -7.94 -11.78 13.82
N PHE A 188 -8.92 -11.96 12.93
CA PHE A 188 -10.23 -11.31 13.00
C PHE A 188 -11.35 -12.33 13.17
N SER A 189 -12.35 -12.00 13.98
CA SER A 189 -13.60 -12.76 14.11
C SER A 189 -14.78 -11.79 14.10
N TYR A 190 -15.71 -12.03 13.21
CA TYR A 190 -16.92 -11.23 13.06
C TYR A 190 -17.81 -11.28 14.31
N GLU A 191 -17.88 -12.43 14.99
CA GLU A 191 -18.62 -12.57 16.25
C GLU A 191 -17.99 -11.74 17.37
N LYS A 192 -16.66 -11.82 17.53
CA LYS A 192 -15.93 -10.99 18.50
C LYS A 192 -16.06 -9.49 18.20
N PHE A 193 -16.06 -9.13 16.93
CA PHE A 193 -16.28 -7.73 16.51
C PHE A 193 -17.66 -7.24 16.93
N LYS A 194 -18.71 -8.03 16.72
CA LYS A 194 -20.06 -7.71 17.19
C LYS A 194 -20.15 -7.59 18.72
N ALA A 195 -19.57 -8.54 19.44
CA ALA A 195 -19.55 -8.50 20.91
C ALA A 195 -18.77 -7.28 21.44
N MET A 196 -17.71 -6.86 20.75
CA MET A 196 -17.00 -5.62 21.06
C MET A 196 -17.88 -4.39 20.84
N GLN A 197 -18.64 -4.33 19.73
CA GLN A 197 -19.53 -3.22 19.41
C GLN A 197 -20.75 -3.15 20.35
N SER A 198 -21.28 -4.29 20.80
CA SER A 198 -22.40 -4.32 21.77
C SER A 198 -21.99 -3.97 23.20
N GLY A 199 -20.68 -3.85 23.47
CA GLY A 199 -20.17 -3.58 24.82
C GLY A 199 -20.22 -4.79 25.76
N GLU A 200 -20.41 -6.00 25.24
CA GLU A 200 -20.48 -7.24 26.04
C GLU A 200 -19.10 -7.74 26.49
N MET A 201 -18.02 -7.18 25.92
CA MET A 201 -16.65 -7.59 26.22
C MET A 201 -16.03 -6.75 27.35
N ASN A 202 -15.17 -7.39 28.13
CA ASN A 202 -14.40 -6.66 29.12
C ASN A 202 -13.30 -5.80 28.48
N PRO A 203 -12.86 -4.69 29.12
CA PRO A 203 -11.89 -3.78 28.53
C PRO A 203 -10.53 -4.41 28.16
N LYS A 204 -10.08 -5.44 28.89
CA LYS A 204 -8.80 -6.12 28.58
C LYS A 204 -8.89 -6.94 27.29
N ASP A 205 -10.01 -7.66 27.08
CA ASP A 205 -10.21 -8.44 25.87
C ASP A 205 -10.37 -7.52 24.67
N VAL A 206 -11.01 -6.36 24.82
CA VAL A 206 -11.09 -5.33 23.78
C VAL A 206 -9.70 -4.83 23.42
N GLU A 207 -8.85 -4.50 24.40
CA GLU A 207 -7.47 -4.07 24.17
C GLU A 207 -6.65 -5.14 23.45
N GLU A 208 -6.80 -6.41 23.82
CA GLU A 208 -6.14 -7.52 23.14
C GLU A 208 -6.58 -7.65 21.68
N LEU A 209 -7.87 -7.50 21.36
CA LEU A 209 -8.36 -7.50 20.00
C LEU A 209 -7.83 -6.32 19.18
N LEU A 210 -7.84 -5.11 19.73
CA LEU A 210 -7.34 -3.89 19.08
C LEU A 210 -5.86 -4.00 18.73
N ASN A 211 -5.07 -4.66 19.60
CA ASN A 211 -3.65 -4.92 19.38
C ASN A 211 -3.41 -6.12 18.47
N GLY A 212 -4.38 -7.04 18.35
CA GLY A 212 -4.26 -8.29 17.60
C GLY A 212 -4.49 -8.15 16.11
N SER A 213 -5.39 -7.24 15.69
CA SER A 213 -5.71 -7.05 14.27
C SER A 213 -6.21 -5.65 13.96
N PRO A 214 -5.74 -5.02 12.85
CA PRO A 214 -6.18 -3.72 12.41
C PRO A 214 -7.68 -3.68 12.03
N TRP A 215 -8.32 -4.82 11.79
CA TRP A 215 -9.74 -4.91 11.53
C TRP A 215 -10.63 -4.47 12.72
N TYR A 216 -10.09 -4.54 13.94
CA TYR A 216 -10.79 -4.07 15.15
C TYR A 216 -10.53 -2.59 15.44
N ASP A 217 -9.47 -1.99 14.86
CA ASP A 217 -9.06 -0.60 15.17
C ASP A 217 -9.95 0.43 14.45
N PRO A 218 -10.85 1.14 15.18
CA PRO A 218 -11.73 2.16 14.62
C PRO A 218 -10.98 3.45 14.25
N ASN A 219 -9.72 3.62 14.73
CA ASN A 219 -8.92 4.82 14.51
C ASN A 219 -8.09 4.74 13.22
N GLY A 220 -8.65 4.14 12.18
CA GLY A 220 -8.08 4.09 10.84
C GLY A 220 -7.45 2.75 10.44
N GLY A 221 -7.33 1.77 11.35
CA GLY A 221 -6.90 0.41 11.00
C GLY A 221 -7.92 -0.27 10.10
N GLN A 222 -9.18 -0.29 10.52
CA GLN A 222 -10.29 -0.87 9.76
C GLN A 222 -10.45 -0.19 8.40
N ASP A 223 -10.39 1.15 8.34
CA ASP A 223 -10.46 1.91 7.09
C ASP A 223 -9.39 1.46 6.09
N ARG A 224 -8.11 1.38 6.53
CA ARG A 224 -7.01 0.91 5.67
C ARG A 224 -7.21 -0.50 5.15
N MET A 225 -7.75 -1.40 5.98
CA MET A 225 -8.03 -2.78 5.59
C MET A 225 -9.19 -2.86 4.58
N CYS A 226 -10.25 -2.07 4.77
CA CYS A 226 -11.36 -1.97 3.83
C CYS A 226 -10.89 -1.46 2.46
N ARG A 227 -10.13 -0.36 2.43
CA ARG A 227 -9.55 0.20 1.20
C ARG A 227 -8.64 -0.80 0.49
N LYS A 228 -7.75 -1.47 1.23
CA LYS A 228 -6.89 -2.54 0.71
C LYS A 228 -7.73 -3.62 0.03
N THR A 229 -8.77 -4.12 0.71
CA THR A 229 -9.61 -5.20 0.20
C THR A 229 -10.32 -4.79 -1.09
N ILE A 230 -10.98 -3.63 -1.12
CA ILE A 230 -11.70 -3.15 -2.30
C ILE A 230 -10.77 -2.92 -3.48
N LEU A 231 -9.64 -2.25 -3.29
CA LEU A 231 -8.68 -2.00 -4.36
C LEU A 231 -8.09 -3.28 -4.93
N ARG A 232 -7.80 -4.28 -4.09
CA ARG A 232 -7.34 -5.59 -4.56
C ARG A 232 -8.40 -6.31 -5.39
N GLN A 233 -9.66 -6.33 -4.93
CA GLN A 233 -10.76 -6.94 -5.68
C GLN A 233 -10.97 -6.24 -7.02
N LEU A 234 -10.96 -4.91 -7.03
CA LEU A 234 -11.11 -4.10 -8.23
C LEU A 234 -9.98 -4.36 -9.24
N LEU A 235 -8.73 -4.32 -8.80
CA LEU A 235 -7.57 -4.49 -9.67
C LEU A 235 -7.34 -5.94 -10.09
N ASN A 236 -7.82 -6.92 -9.32
CA ASN A 236 -7.78 -8.34 -9.69
C ASN A 236 -8.96 -8.77 -10.59
N SER A 237 -9.87 -7.83 -10.92
CA SER A 237 -11.08 -8.12 -11.71
C SER A 237 -10.83 -8.54 -13.17
N GLY A 238 -9.58 -8.49 -13.65
CA GLY A 238 -9.20 -8.79 -15.03
C GLY A 238 -9.35 -7.61 -16.01
N TYR A 239 -10.04 -6.54 -15.60
CA TYR A 239 -10.20 -5.32 -16.40
C TYR A 239 -9.08 -4.28 -16.19
N ALA A 240 -8.29 -4.46 -15.15
CA ALA A 240 -7.22 -3.54 -14.77
C ALA A 240 -5.96 -3.83 -15.61
N PRO A 241 -5.41 -2.86 -16.35
CA PRO A 241 -4.14 -3.00 -17.05
C PRO A 241 -2.98 -2.91 -16.07
N LEU A 242 -2.50 -4.06 -15.61
CA LEU A 242 -1.36 -4.19 -14.69
C LEU A 242 -0.19 -4.87 -15.41
N SER A 243 1.04 -4.62 -14.95
CA SER A 243 2.20 -5.35 -15.45
C SER A 243 2.08 -6.86 -15.10
N PRO A 244 2.72 -7.75 -15.88
CA PRO A 244 2.69 -9.20 -15.60
C PRO A 244 3.18 -9.53 -14.19
N GLU A 245 4.21 -8.82 -13.70
CA GLU A 245 4.80 -9.00 -12.37
C GLU A 245 3.78 -8.69 -11.27
N VAL A 246 3.03 -7.58 -11.41
CA VAL A 246 1.99 -7.18 -10.45
C VAL A 246 0.82 -8.17 -10.47
N LYS A 247 0.41 -8.64 -11.65
CA LYS A 247 -0.63 -9.67 -11.78
C LYS A 247 -0.23 -10.97 -11.09
N THR A 248 0.99 -11.43 -11.32
CA THR A 248 1.52 -12.64 -10.66
C THR A 248 1.52 -12.46 -9.14
N GLN A 249 1.99 -11.29 -8.65
CA GLN A 249 1.97 -10.97 -7.22
C GLN A 249 0.56 -11.03 -6.62
N LEU A 250 -0.43 -10.43 -7.28
CA LEU A 250 -1.82 -10.44 -6.80
C LEU A 250 -2.40 -11.86 -6.79
N MET A 251 -2.06 -12.70 -7.77
CA MET A 251 -2.48 -14.10 -7.82
C MET A 251 -1.83 -14.93 -6.71
N GLU A 252 -0.53 -14.78 -6.47
CA GLU A 252 0.18 -15.44 -5.38
C GLU A 252 -0.41 -15.07 -4.01
N GLU A 253 -0.69 -13.78 -3.79
CA GLU A 253 -1.28 -13.30 -2.55
C GLU A 253 -2.73 -13.79 -2.38
N ALA A 254 -3.54 -13.84 -3.45
CA ALA A 254 -4.89 -14.37 -3.40
C ALA A 254 -4.89 -15.87 -3.05
N SER A 255 -3.98 -16.66 -3.64
CA SER A 255 -3.81 -18.08 -3.31
C SER A 255 -3.39 -18.27 -1.85
N ALA A 256 -2.48 -17.44 -1.34
CA ALA A 256 -2.05 -17.50 0.05
C ALA A 256 -3.15 -17.04 1.05
N GLU A 257 -4.03 -16.12 0.63
CA GLU A 257 -5.23 -15.76 1.41
C GLU A 257 -6.21 -16.95 1.50
N ASP A 258 -6.48 -17.65 0.40
CA ASP A 258 -7.35 -18.84 0.38
C ASP A 258 -6.78 -19.98 1.24
N GLU A 259 -5.47 -20.13 1.31
CA GLU A 259 -4.78 -21.09 2.17
C GLU A 259 -4.66 -20.59 3.64
N GLY A 260 -5.10 -19.36 3.92
CA GLY A 260 -5.01 -18.75 5.24
C GLY A 260 -3.57 -18.46 5.69
N MET A 261 -2.67 -18.25 4.75
CA MET A 261 -1.24 -18.04 5.01
C MET A 261 -0.84 -16.56 5.17
N ILE A 262 -1.72 -15.61 4.83
CA ILE A 262 -1.41 -14.18 4.94
C ILE A 262 -1.96 -13.63 6.27
N PRO A 263 -1.13 -13.14 7.20
CA PRO A 263 -1.61 -12.44 8.37
C PRO A 263 -2.09 -11.04 8.02
N ASP A 264 -2.92 -10.50 8.88
CA ASP A 264 -3.20 -9.08 8.94
C ASP A 264 -1.90 -8.30 9.10
N MET A 265 -1.79 -7.17 8.40
CA MET A 265 -0.60 -6.33 8.50
C MET A 265 -0.37 -5.90 9.95
N PRO A 266 0.82 -6.16 10.52
CA PRO A 266 1.16 -5.56 11.79
C PRO A 266 1.15 -4.04 11.62
N MET A 267 0.36 -3.37 12.44
CA MET A 267 0.46 -1.92 12.58
C MET A 267 1.85 -1.58 13.09
N PRO A 268 2.53 -0.55 12.56
CA PRO A 268 3.68 -0.01 13.25
C PRO A 268 3.23 0.33 14.69
N GLU A 269 3.97 -0.18 15.68
CA GLU A 269 3.70 0.11 17.08
C GLU A 269 3.53 1.63 17.21
N ARG A 270 2.37 2.07 17.74
CA ARG A 270 2.17 3.47 18.12
C ARG A 270 3.19 3.78 19.21
N THR A 271 4.26 4.47 18.87
CA THR A 271 5.05 5.19 19.87
C THR A 271 4.16 6.31 20.38
N VAL A 272 3.41 6.03 21.44
CA VAL A 272 2.73 7.08 22.20
C VAL A 272 3.85 7.87 22.87
N ALA A 273 4.23 8.99 22.26
CA ALA A 273 5.00 9.98 22.99
C ALA A 273 4.12 10.41 24.19
N SER A 274 4.68 10.40 25.39
CA SER A 274 3.97 10.66 26.65
C SER A 274 3.50 12.14 26.84
N THR A 275 3.32 12.84 25.75
CA THR A 275 2.77 14.19 25.68
C THR A 275 1.81 14.21 24.49
N GLY A 276 0.53 14.33 24.77
CA GLY A 276 -0.65 14.22 23.89
C GLY A 276 -0.68 15.05 22.59
N GLU A 277 0.40 15.06 21.81
CA GLU A 277 0.44 15.58 20.45
C GLU A 277 0.83 14.47 19.49
N VAL A 278 -0.03 14.22 18.52
CA VAL A 278 0.24 13.35 17.37
C VAL A 278 1.25 14.06 16.50
N VAL A 279 2.54 13.76 16.66
CA VAL A 279 3.57 14.22 15.72
C VAL A 279 3.61 13.24 14.56
N GLU A 280 3.05 13.64 13.44
CA GLU A 280 3.28 13.03 12.14
C GLU A 280 4.75 13.28 11.78
N THR A 281 5.64 12.32 12.01
CA THR A 281 7.02 12.44 11.61
C THR A 281 7.13 12.28 10.10
N ALA A 282 7.06 13.40 9.39
CA ALA A 282 7.65 13.51 8.06
C ALA A 282 9.16 13.20 8.14
N PRO A 283 9.74 12.51 7.14
CA PRO A 283 11.18 12.25 7.15
C PRO A 283 11.93 13.58 7.15
N ALA A 284 12.87 13.70 8.12
CA ALA A 284 13.71 14.88 8.27
C ALA A 284 14.39 15.23 6.94
N ALA A 285 14.12 16.43 6.44
CA ALA A 285 14.86 17.04 5.35
C ALA A 285 16.33 17.20 5.80
N VAL A 286 17.23 16.55 5.07
CA VAL A 286 18.66 16.78 5.20
C VAL A 286 18.91 18.19 4.70
N GLU A 287 19.31 19.08 5.60
CA GLU A 287 19.79 20.43 5.24
C GLU A 287 21.01 20.29 4.31
N ALA A 288 20.82 20.65 3.05
CA ALA A 288 21.91 20.84 2.12
C ALA A 288 22.61 22.16 2.46
N HIS A 289 23.85 22.10 2.96
CA HIS A 289 24.73 23.23 3.00
C HIS A 289 24.91 23.77 1.58
N GLN A 290 24.37 24.96 1.34
CA GLN A 290 24.70 25.77 0.16
C GLN A 290 26.04 26.44 0.40
N GLU A 291 27.09 25.93 -0.22
CA GLU A 291 28.28 26.73 -0.50
C GLU A 291 27.94 27.73 -1.61
N THR A 292 27.91 29.00 -1.25
CA THR A 292 27.81 30.10 -2.19
C THR A 292 29.11 30.25 -2.95
N VAL A 293 29.11 29.85 -4.22
CA VAL A 293 30.16 30.30 -5.17
C VAL A 293 29.62 31.50 -5.91
N GLU A 294 30.24 32.67 -5.62
CA GLU A 294 30.05 33.89 -6.39
C GLU A 294 30.59 33.67 -7.81
N ILE A 295 29.73 33.79 -8.83
CA ILE A 295 30.14 33.90 -10.22
C ILE A 295 29.71 35.26 -10.74
N GLU A 296 30.71 36.04 -11.14
CA GLU A 296 30.58 37.36 -11.73
C GLU A 296 29.62 37.46 -12.91
N SER A 297 28.91 38.57 -12.95
CA SER A 297 27.98 38.99 -13.98
C SER A 297 28.63 39.18 -15.35
N GLY A 298 28.37 38.30 -16.28
CA GLY A 298 28.58 38.49 -17.71
C GLY A 298 27.25 38.60 -18.45
N MET A 299 26.95 39.84 -18.84
CA MET A 299 25.75 40.25 -19.58
C MET A 299 25.81 39.69 -21.02
N VAL A 300 24.96 38.74 -21.40
CA VAL A 300 24.73 38.34 -22.80
C VAL A 300 23.26 38.44 -23.12
N THR A 301 22.95 39.36 -24.02
CA THR A 301 21.63 39.63 -24.61
C THR A 301 21.15 38.45 -25.48
N PRO A 302 19.83 38.08 -25.45
CA PRO A 302 19.30 37.05 -26.33
C PRO A 302 19.07 37.51 -27.75
N PRO A 303 19.26 36.68 -28.78
CA PRO A 303 18.94 37.04 -30.14
C PRO A 303 17.43 36.92 -30.43
N LYS A 304 16.98 37.87 -31.19
CA LYS A 304 15.65 38.17 -31.68
C LYS A 304 15.06 37.01 -32.54
N ALA A 305 13.84 36.60 -32.20
CA ALA A 305 13.07 35.67 -32.98
C ALA A 305 12.55 36.35 -34.28
N GLU A 306 12.92 35.80 -35.42
CA GLU A 306 12.18 36.02 -36.69
C GLU A 306 12.13 34.72 -37.52
N LYS A 307 10.89 34.43 -37.95
CA LYS A 307 10.49 33.55 -39.06
C LYS A 307 10.57 32.03 -38.90
N THR A 308 9.39 31.42 -38.68
CA THR A 308 8.87 30.34 -39.56
C THR A 308 7.36 30.15 -39.33
N ALA A 309 6.57 30.94 -40.03
CA ALA A 309 5.11 30.80 -40.12
C ALA A 309 4.69 30.25 -41.50
N GLU A 310 5.44 29.28 -42.07
CA GLU A 310 5.15 28.78 -43.44
C GLU A 310 5.17 27.24 -43.57
N ALA A 311 5.37 26.51 -42.47
CA ALA A 311 5.39 25.04 -42.50
C ALA A 311 4.11 24.37 -41.95
N THR A 312 3.12 25.14 -41.46
CA THR A 312 1.91 24.57 -40.83
C THR A 312 0.67 24.57 -41.75
N ARG A 313 0.79 24.96 -43.01
CA ARG A 313 -0.33 24.99 -43.97
C ARG A 313 -0.31 23.89 -45.05
N LYS A 314 0.70 22.97 -45.03
CA LYS A 314 0.75 21.87 -46.02
C LYS A 314 0.41 20.48 -45.48
N ALA A 315 0.06 20.36 -44.19
CA ALA A 315 -0.27 19.06 -43.56
C ALA A 315 -1.79 18.88 -43.29
N GLN A 316 -2.64 19.76 -43.78
CA GLN A 316 -4.11 19.69 -43.60
C GLN A 316 -4.90 19.30 -44.85
N ASP A 317 -4.24 19.08 -46.00
CA ASP A 317 -4.96 18.83 -47.27
C ASP A 317 -4.77 17.40 -47.84
N GLU A 318 -4.12 16.49 -47.14
CA GLU A 318 -3.94 15.07 -47.54
C GLU A 318 -4.63 14.04 -46.64
N GLY A 319 -5.56 14.45 -45.78
CA GLY A 319 -6.22 13.59 -44.76
C GLY A 319 -7.68 13.25 -45.01
N MET A 320 -8.23 13.52 -46.22
CA MET A 320 -9.63 13.25 -46.50
C MET A 320 -9.80 12.40 -47.76
N ASP A 321 -9.42 11.12 -47.74
CA ASP A 321 -9.90 10.16 -48.77
C ASP A 321 -9.70 8.68 -48.38
N TYR A 322 -9.95 8.31 -47.13
CA TYR A 322 -9.93 6.88 -46.68
C TYR A 322 -11.23 6.38 -46.02
N ALA A 323 -12.34 7.15 -46.13
CA ALA A 323 -13.61 6.75 -45.50
C ALA A 323 -14.67 6.20 -46.51
N ALA A 324 -14.32 5.97 -47.78
CA ALA A 324 -15.30 5.58 -48.82
C ALA A 324 -15.12 4.15 -49.37
N THR A 325 -14.29 3.28 -48.76
CA THR A 325 -14.02 1.95 -49.38
C THR A 325 -14.38 0.75 -48.48
N PHE A 326 -15.17 0.94 -47.44
CA PHE A 326 -15.49 -0.22 -46.53
C PHE A 326 -16.96 -0.45 -46.23
N PHE A 327 -17.91 0.16 -46.93
CA PHE A 327 -19.33 -0.23 -46.89
C PHE A 327 -19.91 -0.22 -48.33
N GLY A 328 -19.75 -1.35 -49.00
CA GLY A 328 -20.37 -1.65 -50.27
C GLY A 328 -20.70 -3.13 -50.35
N GLU A 329 -22.02 -3.42 -50.35
CA GLU A 329 -22.73 -4.70 -50.47
C GLU A 329 -22.81 -5.60 -49.25
#